data_3c3d9e2eac62464baf5fea885fc864dc
#
_entry.id   3c3d9e2eac62464baf5fea885fc864dc
#
_cell.length_a   1.000
_cell.length_b   1.000
_cell.length_c   1.000
_cell.angle_alpha   90.00
_cell.angle_beta   90.00
_cell.angle_gamma   90.00
#
_symmetry.space_group_name_H-M   'P 1'
#
loop_
_entity.id
_entity.type
_entity.pdbx_description
1 polymer ?
#
loop_
_entity_poly.entity_id
_entity_poly.type
_entity_poly.pdbx_seq_one_letter_code
_entity_poly.pdbx_strand_id
1 'polypeptide(L)'
;MAGRFERTYGKLYRYALAFINPVKKRVMRTEANIHKYINRRAVDILKNDGYRDAYSFFMDHMVELNAGVVWADQDFKSINHFFDPDRKRGLYGSSNALKLAMEYYQNALDKWKAMDTEKAVFYLGAAVHIVQDMTIPQHASIRLLNSHRQYENFIKKTYLFSAKYAAYKGGYYMGSIEEYIRCNARTAIRIYRKLKDIRPDSRRYFTIAKFTLPLAQ
;
A
#
# COMPACT_ATOMS: atom_id res chain seq x y z
N MET A 1 -27.17 15.71 -9.37
CA MET A 1 -27.92 14.55 -8.80
C MET A 1 -27.07 13.28 -8.61
N ALA A 2 -25.95 13.10 -9.29
CA ALA A 2 -25.08 11.93 -9.17
C ALA A 2 -24.47 11.70 -7.75
N GLY A 3 -24.07 12.78 -7.05
CA GLY A 3 -23.38 12.65 -5.77
C GLY A 3 -24.19 12.11 -4.59
N ARG A 4 -25.51 12.11 -4.66
CA ARG A 4 -26.39 11.57 -3.60
C ARG A 4 -26.58 10.06 -3.75
N PHE A 5 -26.63 9.59 -4.97
CA PHE A 5 -26.77 8.16 -5.32
C PHE A 5 -25.48 7.39 -4.96
N GLU A 6 -24.31 7.94 -5.28
CA GLU A 6 -23.00 7.35 -4.94
C GLU A 6 -22.78 7.24 -3.42
N ARG A 7 -23.22 8.24 -2.63
CA ARG A 7 -23.13 8.20 -1.16
C ARG A 7 -24.01 7.12 -0.53
N THR A 8 -25.21 6.92 -1.06
CA THR A 8 -26.16 5.92 -0.54
C THR A 8 -25.71 4.52 -0.92
N TYR A 9 -25.26 4.32 -2.16
CA TYR A 9 -24.73 3.04 -2.63
C TYR A 9 -23.46 2.64 -1.87
N GLY A 10 -22.56 3.59 -1.62
CA GLY A 10 -21.34 3.35 -0.84
C GLY A 10 -21.62 2.96 0.61
N LYS A 11 -22.67 3.54 1.24
CA LYS A 11 -23.08 3.16 2.60
C LYS A 11 -23.70 1.76 2.62
N LEU A 12 -24.63 1.48 1.71
CA LEU A 12 -25.28 0.16 1.60
C LEU A 12 -24.26 -0.95 1.32
N TYR A 13 -23.31 -0.70 0.44
CA TYR A 13 -22.23 -1.62 0.11
C TYR A 13 -21.31 -1.87 1.31
N ARG A 14 -20.97 -0.84 2.11
CA ARG A 14 -20.21 -1.00 3.36
C ARG A 14 -20.95 -1.86 4.38
N TYR A 15 -22.26 -1.67 4.55
CA TYR A 15 -23.06 -2.51 5.45
C TYR A 15 -23.11 -3.95 4.96
N ALA A 16 -23.34 -4.19 3.67
CA ALA A 16 -23.32 -5.54 3.10
C ALA A 16 -21.96 -6.22 3.31
N LEU A 17 -20.85 -5.49 3.09
CA LEU A 17 -19.50 -6.01 3.34
C LEU A 17 -19.20 -6.27 4.81
N ALA A 18 -19.74 -5.48 5.73
CA ALA A 18 -19.59 -5.70 7.17
C ALA A 18 -20.24 -7.03 7.63
N PHE A 19 -21.38 -7.41 7.04
CA PHE A 19 -22.02 -8.70 7.31
C PHE A 19 -21.22 -9.90 6.76
N ILE A 20 -20.54 -9.73 5.63
CA ILE A 20 -19.73 -10.81 5.01
C ILE A 20 -18.36 -10.94 5.69
N ASN A 21 -17.91 -9.92 6.40
CA ASN A 21 -16.59 -9.82 6.99
C ASN A 21 -16.22 -10.95 7.98
N PRO A 22 -17.11 -11.40 8.90
CA PRO A 22 -16.80 -12.51 9.79
C PRO A 22 -16.54 -13.82 9.04
N VAL A 23 -17.27 -14.05 7.95
CA VAL A 23 -17.09 -15.24 7.11
C VAL A 23 -15.76 -15.15 6.34
N LYS A 24 -15.43 -13.99 5.79
CA LYS A 24 -14.14 -13.75 5.10
C LYS A 24 -12.97 -13.95 6.05
N LYS A 25 -13.02 -13.44 7.28
CA LYS A 25 -11.96 -13.63 8.30
C LYS A 25 -11.71 -15.11 8.59
N ARG A 26 -12.75 -15.93 8.56
CA ARG A 26 -12.65 -17.35 8.85
C ARG A 26 -12.09 -18.17 7.67
N VAL A 27 -12.32 -17.69 6.43
CA VAL A 27 -11.98 -18.41 5.19
C VAL A 27 -10.71 -17.89 4.52
N MET A 28 -10.41 -16.59 4.64
CA MET A 28 -9.28 -15.95 3.95
C MET A 28 -8.37 -15.25 4.97
N ARG A 29 -7.26 -15.89 5.34
CA ARG A 29 -6.16 -15.20 6.03
C ARG A 29 -5.42 -14.32 5.03
N THR A 30 -5.42 -13.02 5.25
CA THR A 30 -4.55 -12.09 4.53
C THR A 30 -3.15 -12.23 5.12
N GLU A 31 -2.19 -12.69 4.32
CA GLU A 31 -0.81 -12.88 4.78
C GLU A 31 0.07 -11.67 4.51
N ALA A 32 -0.32 -10.84 3.54
CA ALA A 32 0.40 -9.64 3.10
C ALA A 32 1.92 -9.86 2.87
N ASN A 33 2.30 -11.05 2.37
CA ASN A 33 3.71 -11.46 2.28
C ASN A 33 4.57 -10.52 1.43
N ILE A 34 3.98 -9.90 0.41
CA ILE A 34 4.70 -8.93 -0.45
C ILE A 34 5.03 -7.67 0.34
N HIS A 35 4.08 -7.14 1.10
CA HIS A 35 4.27 -5.96 1.94
C HIS A 35 5.31 -6.20 3.04
N LYS A 36 5.31 -7.38 3.66
CA LYS A 36 6.35 -7.79 4.62
C LYS A 36 7.73 -7.88 3.96
N TYR A 37 7.80 -8.42 2.74
CA TYR A 37 9.04 -8.44 1.96
C TYR A 37 9.52 -7.01 1.67
N ILE A 38 8.64 -6.12 1.25
CA ILE A 38 8.97 -4.72 1.01
C ILE A 38 9.50 -4.05 2.28
N ASN A 39 8.83 -4.24 3.43
CA ASN A 39 9.30 -3.72 4.72
C ASN A 39 10.71 -4.21 5.05
N ARG A 40 10.96 -5.49 4.89
CA ARG A 40 12.30 -6.03 5.14
C ARG A 40 13.36 -5.38 4.25
N ARG A 41 13.04 -5.19 2.95
CA ARG A 41 13.95 -4.53 2.01
C ARG A 41 14.16 -3.06 2.34
N ALA A 42 13.09 -2.33 2.71
CA ALA A 42 13.19 -0.94 3.14
C ALA A 42 14.12 -0.78 4.37
N VAL A 43 14.00 -1.66 5.34
CA VAL A 43 14.88 -1.65 6.52
C VAL A 43 16.33 -1.99 6.15
N ASP A 44 16.56 -2.95 5.23
CA ASP A 44 17.91 -3.22 4.72
C ASP A 44 18.49 -2.00 3.98
N ILE A 45 17.67 -1.21 3.27
CA ILE A 45 18.10 0.04 2.61
C ILE A 45 18.55 1.07 3.65
N LEU A 46 17.80 1.26 4.75
CA LEU A 46 18.22 2.14 5.85
C LEU A 46 19.62 1.83 6.33
N LYS A 47 19.93 0.54 6.54
CA LYS A 47 21.27 0.10 6.91
C LYS A 47 22.33 0.49 5.88
N ASN A 48 22.04 0.23 4.60
CA ASN A 48 22.98 0.46 3.49
C ASN A 48 23.18 1.95 3.17
N ASP A 49 22.20 2.78 3.52
CA ASP A 49 22.24 4.25 3.41
C ASP A 49 22.84 4.92 4.67
N GLY A 50 23.24 4.13 5.69
CA GLY A 50 23.96 4.61 6.86
C GLY A 50 23.09 4.90 8.09
N TYR A 51 21.78 4.70 8.03
CA TYR A 51 20.84 4.93 9.14
C TYR A 51 20.77 3.72 10.08
N ARG A 52 21.89 3.42 10.76
CA ARG A 52 22.05 2.20 11.57
C ARG A 52 21.10 2.12 12.76
N ASP A 53 20.85 3.23 13.43
CA ASP A 53 19.93 3.28 14.59
C ASP A 53 18.49 3.00 14.15
N ALA A 54 18.06 3.61 13.05
CA ALA A 54 16.74 3.32 12.46
C ALA A 54 16.63 1.86 12.00
N TYR A 55 17.69 1.31 11.39
CA TYR A 55 17.73 -0.12 11.04
C TYR A 55 17.54 -1.00 12.27
N SER A 56 18.30 -0.76 13.35
CA SER A 56 18.21 -1.56 14.58
C SER A 56 16.81 -1.46 15.17
N PHE A 57 16.31 -0.24 15.33
CA PHE A 57 14.95 0.01 15.84
C PHE A 57 13.87 -0.74 15.06
N PHE A 58 13.86 -0.62 13.73
CA PHE A 58 12.83 -1.32 12.93
C PHE A 58 13.05 -2.83 12.84
N MET A 59 14.26 -3.32 13.03
CA MET A 59 14.51 -4.76 13.15
C MET A 59 13.89 -5.33 14.43
N ASP A 60 14.05 -4.61 15.54
CA ASP A 60 13.51 -5.00 16.85
C ASP A 60 11.96 -4.95 16.86
N HIS A 61 11.36 -4.07 16.05
CA HIS A 61 9.91 -3.86 15.95
C HIS A 61 9.30 -4.37 14.64
N MET A 62 9.96 -5.28 13.94
CA MET A 62 9.46 -5.81 12.66
C MET A 62 8.14 -6.57 12.78
N VAL A 63 7.89 -7.16 13.93
CA VAL A 63 6.64 -7.89 14.22
C VAL A 63 5.46 -6.94 14.24
N GLU A 64 5.55 -5.84 14.97
CA GLU A 64 4.52 -4.80 15.10
C GLU A 64 4.28 -4.11 13.76
N LEU A 65 5.37 -3.75 13.05
CA LEU A 65 5.29 -3.15 11.72
C LEU A 65 4.52 -4.04 10.75
N ASN A 66 4.86 -5.32 10.70
CA ASN A 66 4.21 -6.29 9.83
C ASN A 66 2.76 -6.62 10.27
N ALA A 67 2.47 -6.58 11.56
CA ALA A 67 1.11 -6.73 12.08
C ALA A 67 0.20 -5.59 11.61
N GLY A 68 0.70 -4.34 11.63
CA GLY A 68 0.00 -3.17 11.10
C GLY A 68 -0.28 -3.28 9.60
N VAL A 69 0.69 -3.73 8.82
CA VAL A 69 0.55 -3.99 7.39
C VAL A 69 -0.58 -4.99 7.11
N VAL A 70 -0.59 -6.13 7.82
CA VAL A 70 -1.64 -7.16 7.66
C VAL A 70 -3.01 -6.62 8.07
N TRP A 71 -3.07 -5.88 9.17
CA TRP A 71 -4.32 -5.30 9.67
C TRP A 71 -4.93 -4.29 8.70
N ALA A 72 -4.12 -3.49 8.01
CA ALA A 72 -4.58 -2.50 7.04
C ALA A 72 -5.32 -3.15 5.85
N ASP A 73 -4.97 -4.37 5.47
CA ASP A 73 -5.60 -5.10 4.36
C ASP A 73 -6.80 -5.96 4.78
N GLN A 74 -7.11 -6.03 6.08
CA GLN A 74 -8.24 -6.80 6.59
C GLN A 74 -9.57 -6.03 6.46
N ASP A 75 -10.69 -6.77 6.61
CA ASP A 75 -12.02 -6.20 6.82
C ASP A 75 -12.51 -5.27 5.69
N PHE A 76 -12.15 -5.58 4.44
CA PHE A 76 -12.50 -4.77 3.27
C PHE A 76 -11.98 -3.31 3.34
N LYS A 77 -10.98 -3.02 4.19
CA LYS A 77 -10.34 -1.70 4.25
C LYS A 77 -9.72 -1.31 2.92
N SER A 78 -9.29 -2.31 2.12
CA SER A 78 -8.72 -2.14 0.79
C SER A 78 -9.57 -1.33 -0.20
N ILE A 79 -10.87 -1.17 0.05
CA ILE A 79 -11.74 -0.26 -0.72
C ILE A 79 -11.24 1.20 -0.66
N ASN A 80 -10.63 1.61 0.45
CA ASN A 80 -10.12 2.95 0.65
C ASN A 80 -8.64 3.11 0.24
N HIS A 81 -8.00 2.06 -0.29
CA HIS A 81 -6.61 2.07 -0.73
C HIS A 81 -6.41 2.65 -2.14
N PHE A 82 -7.36 3.40 -2.65
CA PHE A 82 -7.32 4.02 -3.96
C PHE A 82 -7.21 5.54 -3.85
N PHE A 83 -6.33 6.13 -4.67
CA PHE A 83 -6.21 7.58 -4.75
C PHE A 83 -5.68 8.03 -6.11
N ASP A 84 -6.51 8.77 -6.85
CA ASP A 84 -6.09 9.49 -8.05
C ASP A 84 -5.59 10.88 -7.64
N PRO A 85 -4.28 11.17 -7.78
CA PRO A 85 -3.70 12.43 -7.33
C PRO A 85 -4.15 13.64 -8.17
N ASP A 86 -4.54 13.43 -9.44
CA ASP A 86 -4.98 14.50 -10.33
C ASP A 86 -6.45 14.89 -10.03
N ARG A 87 -7.28 13.89 -9.77
CA ARG A 87 -8.71 14.05 -9.45
C ARG A 87 -8.98 14.22 -7.95
N LYS A 88 -7.97 14.02 -7.09
CA LYS A 88 -8.03 14.10 -5.62
C LYS A 88 -9.15 13.23 -5.00
N ARG A 89 -9.42 12.05 -5.58
CA ARG A 89 -10.50 11.16 -5.13
C ARG A 89 -10.05 9.71 -5.00
N GLY A 90 -10.82 8.93 -4.20
CA GLY A 90 -10.70 7.49 -4.08
C GLY A 90 -11.71 6.74 -4.94
N LEU A 91 -11.86 5.45 -4.71
CA LEU A 91 -12.77 4.56 -5.44
C LEU A 91 -14.23 4.89 -5.15
N TYR A 92 -14.58 5.09 -3.86
CA TYR A 92 -15.94 5.36 -3.42
C TYR A 92 -15.99 6.48 -2.37
N GLY A 93 -16.76 7.52 -2.65
CA GLY A 93 -17.14 8.55 -1.68
C GLY A 93 -15.99 9.45 -1.21
N SER A 94 -16.02 9.81 0.08
CA SER A 94 -15.16 10.82 0.67
C SER A 94 -13.83 10.30 1.22
N SER A 95 -13.65 8.98 1.36
CA SER A 95 -12.42 8.35 1.84
C SER A 95 -11.53 7.95 0.66
N ASN A 96 -10.22 8.02 0.86
CA ASN A 96 -9.22 7.64 -0.13
C ASN A 96 -7.90 7.28 0.59
N ALA A 97 -6.95 6.71 -0.16
CA ALA A 97 -5.67 6.28 0.38
C ALA A 97 -4.89 7.41 1.07
N LEU A 98 -4.92 8.64 0.55
CA LEU A 98 -4.23 9.76 1.20
C LEU A 98 -4.78 10.04 2.59
N LYS A 99 -6.10 10.18 2.72
CA LYS A 99 -6.74 10.43 4.03
C LYS A 99 -6.48 9.29 5.01
N LEU A 100 -6.58 8.06 4.53
CA LEU A 100 -6.36 6.87 5.34
C LEU A 100 -4.91 6.75 5.82
N ALA A 101 -3.94 7.00 4.95
CA ALA A 101 -2.52 7.01 5.33
C ALA A 101 -2.20 8.09 6.37
N MET A 102 -2.76 9.30 6.19
CA MET A 102 -2.60 10.39 7.15
C MET A 102 -3.23 10.06 8.51
N GLU A 103 -4.41 9.44 8.52
CA GLU A 103 -5.07 8.98 9.75
C GLU A 103 -4.23 7.94 10.50
N TYR A 104 -3.74 6.91 9.79
CA TYR A 104 -2.89 5.90 10.40
C TYR A 104 -1.56 6.46 10.89
N TYR A 105 -0.97 7.36 10.14
CA TYR A 105 0.27 8.02 10.55
C TYR A 105 0.06 8.92 11.77
N GLN A 106 -1.05 9.66 11.84
CA GLN A 106 -1.38 10.45 13.02
C GLN A 106 -1.57 9.57 14.25
N ASN A 107 -2.27 8.43 14.11
CA ASN A 107 -2.40 7.44 15.19
C ASN A 107 -1.02 6.91 15.64
N ALA A 108 -0.09 6.70 14.70
CA ALA A 108 1.27 6.30 15.04
C ALA A 108 1.99 7.38 15.88
N LEU A 109 1.90 8.64 15.47
CA LEU A 109 2.49 9.78 16.21
C LEU A 109 1.88 9.95 17.61
N ASP A 110 0.57 9.80 17.74
CA ASP A 110 -0.11 9.93 19.04
C ASP A 110 0.31 8.81 20.00
N LYS A 111 0.48 7.58 19.50
CA LYS A 111 1.01 6.45 20.28
C LYS A 111 2.48 6.64 20.64
N TRP A 112 3.27 7.15 19.72
CA TRP A 112 4.67 7.48 19.98
C TRP A 112 4.81 8.52 21.10
N LYS A 113 4.05 9.61 21.05
CA LYS A 113 4.01 10.63 22.11
C LYS A 113 3.56 10.07 23.45
N ALA A 114 2.70 9.07 23.44
CA ALA A 114 2.24 8.36 24.63
C ALA A 114 3.22 7.27 25.11
N MET A 115 4.42 7.17 24.54
CA MET A 115 5.43 6.15 24.83
C MET A 115 4.98 4.70 24.60
N ASP A 116 3.90 4.50 23.82
CA ASP A 116 3.38 3.19 23.41
C ASP A 116 4.02 2.80 22.06
N THR A 117 5.31 2.42 22.12
CA THR A 117 6.15 2.16 20.93
C THR A 117 5.58 1.05 20.06
N GLU A 118 5.10 -0.04 20.65
CA GLU A 118 4.54 -1.18 19.91
C GLU A 118 3.33 -0.75 19.06
N LYS A 119 2.37 -0.01 19.66
CA LYS A 119 1.22 0.50 18.91
C LYS A 119 1.62 1.61 17.92
N ALA A 120 2.61 2.42 18.24
CA ALA A 120 3.12 3.42 17.32
C ALA A 120 3.64 2.76 16.04
N VAL A 121 4.49 1.74 16.17
CA VAL A 121 5.04 1.00 15.04
C VAL A 121 3.97 0.19 14.31
N PHE A 122 2.98 -0.35 15.02
CA PHE A 122 1.83 -1.01 14.41
C PHE A 122 1.04 -0.05 13.48
N TYR A 123 0.69 1.16 13.96
CA TYR A 123 -0.02 2.13 13.12
C TYR A 123 0.86 2.69 12.00
N LEU A 124 2.17 2.81 12.23
CA LEU A 124 3.12 3.13 11.16
C LEU A 124 3.09 2.05 10.07
N GLY A 125 3.08 0.77 10.46
CA GLY A 125 2.92 -0.34 9.52
C GLY A 125 1.65 -0.26 8.68
N ALA A 126 0.53 0.14 9.31
CA ALA A 126 -0.72 0.37 8.60
C ALA A 126 -0.62 1.53 7.57
N ALA A 127 0.05 2.62 7.93
CA ALA A 127 0.31 3.74 7.03
C ALA A 127 1.24 3.35 5.87
N VAL A 128 2.30 2.61 6.18
CA VAL A 128 3.28 2.09 5.19
C VAL A 128 2.61 1.18 4.17
N HIS A 129 1.65 0.34 4.58
CA HIS A 129 0.87 -0.48 3.65
C HIS A 129 0.21 0.39 2.57
N ILE A 130 -0.42 1.49 2.95
CA ILE A 130 -1.06 2.41 2.00
C ILE A 130 -0.04 3.09 1.08
N VAL A 131 1.13 3.47 1.63
CA VAL A 131 2.23 4.03 0.82
C VAL A 131 2.70 3.05 -0.24
N GLN A 132 2.82 1.77 0.11
CA GLN A 132 3.22 0.71 -0.81
C GLN A 132 2.15 0.45 -1.88
N ASP A 133 0.87 0.44 -1.52
CA ASP A 133 -0.24 0.30 -2.46
C ASP A 133 -0.26 1.40 -3.52
N MET A 134 0.17 2.62 -3.18
CA MET A 134 0.24 3.72 -4.13
C MET A 134 1.29 3.54 -5.22
N THR A 135 2.19 2.57 -5.10
CA THR A 135 3.10 2.19 -6.19
C THR A 135 2.41 1.29 -7.24
N ILE A 136 1.23 0.74 -6.92
CA ILE A 136 0.45 -0.11 -7.83
C ILE A 136 -0.40 0.78 -8.74
N PRO A 137 -0.24 0.69 -10.07
CA PRO A 137 -0.94 1.57 -11.02
C PRO A 137 -2.46 1.55 -10.89
N GLN A 138 -3.04 0.40 -10.55
CA GLN A 138 -4.48 0.25 -10.42
C GLN A 138 -5.04 0.99 -9.21
N HIS A 139 -4.33 0.99 -8.07
CA HIS A 139 -4.68 1.77 -6.89
C HIS A 139 -4.59 3.28 -7.16
N ALA A 140 -3.52 3.71 -7.85
CA ALA A 140 -3.27 5.11 -8.19
C ALA A 140 -4.23 5.67 -9.26
N SER A 141 -4.75 4.83 -10.17
CA SER A 141 -5.65 5.24 -11.26
C SER A 141 -7.12 4.86 -11.06
N ILE A 142 -7.46 4.32 -9.89
CA ILE A 142 -8.84 3.88 -9.53
C ILE A 142 -9.40 2.86 -10.52
N ARG A 143 -8.61 1.83 -10.88
CA ARG A 143 -8.97 0.83 -11.90
C ARG A 143 -9.08 -0.57 -11.30
N LEU A 144 -10.07 -0.79 -10.44
CA LEU A 144 -10.25 -2.06 -9.73
C LEU A 144 -10.40 -3.27 -10.67
N LEU A 145 -11.09 -3.12 -11.80
CA LEU A 145 -11.41 -4.23 -12.69
C LEU A 145 -10.38 -4.48 -13.81
N ASN A 146 -9.48 -3.52 -14.07
CA ASN A 146 -8.54 -3.59 -15.19
C ASN A 146 -7.26 -4.32 -14.80
N SER A 147 -7.27 -5.65 -14.86
CA SER A 147 -6.06 -6.49 -14.64
C SER A 147 -5.45 -6.36 -13.23
N HIS A 148 -6.15 -5.72 -12.27
CA HIS A 148 -5.65 -5.52 -10.90
C HIS A 148 -5.31 -6.86 -10.24
N ARG A 149 -6.30 -7.75 -10.14
CA ARG A 149 -6.12 -9.08 -9.56
C ARG A 149 -5.09 -9.92 -10.30
N GLN A 150 -5.02 -9.78 -11.63
CA GLN A 150 -4.04 -10.51 -12.44
C GLN A 150 -2.63 -10.03 -12.15
N TYR A 151 -2.42 -8.72 -12.03
CA TYR A 151 -1.14 -8.13 -11.65
C TYR A 151 -0.71 -8.56 -10.25
N GLU A 152 -1.58 -8.44 -9.26
CA GLU A 152 -1.28 -8.88 -7.90
C GLU A 152 -0.93 -10.37 -7.82
N ASN A 153 -1.69 -11.21 -8.51
CA ASN A 153 -1.39 -12.65 -8.57
C ASN A 153 -0.06 -12.95 -9.26
N PHE A 154 0.30 -12.17 -10.29
CA PHE A 154 1.62 -12.27 -10.91
C PHE A 154 2.72 -11.91 -9.91
N ILE A 155 2.60 -10.80 -9.20
CA ILE A 155 3.57 -10.39 -8.18
C ILE A 155 3.68 -11.43 -7.07
N LYS A 156 2.56 -11.93 -6.52
CA LYS A 156 2.54 -12.99 -5.48
C LYS A 156 3.35 -14.22 -5.88
N LYS A 157 3.38 -14.55 -7.16
CA LYS A 157 4.11 -15.71 -7.67
C LYS A 157 5.58 -15.42 -7.99
N THR A 158 5.96 -14.17 -8.20
CA THR A 158 7.25 -13.85 -8.84
C THR A 158 8.16 -12.92 -8.05
N TYR A 159 7.69 -12.27 -6.98
CA TYR A 159 8.45 -11.23 -6.28
C TYR A 159 9.81 -11.69 -5.72
N LEU A 160 9.97 -12.98 -5.44
CA LEU A 160 11.24 -13.56 -4.98
C LEU A 160 12.17 -14.01 -6.13
N PHE A 161 11.68 -14.12 -7.36
CA PHE A 161 12.42 -14.75 -8.44
C PHE A 161 13.27 -13.80 -9.28
N SER A 162 13.28 -12.51 -8.99
CA SER A 162 14.04 -11.54 -9.78
C SER A 162 14.77 -10.53 -8.92
N ALA A 163 16.09 -10.49 -9.05
CA ALA A 163 16.91 -9.44 -8.45
C ALA A 163 16.51 -8.02 -8.93
N LYS A 164 15.85 -7.90 -10.09
CA LYS A 164 15.34 -6.63 -10.62
C LYS A 164 14.17 -6.06 -9.82
N TYR A 165 13.61 -6.83 -8.89
CA TYR A 165 12.53 -6.40 -7.99
C TYR A 165 13.05 -5.88 -6.65
N ALA A 166 14.36 -5.90 -6.43
CA ALA A 166 14.97 -5.47 -5.18
C ALA A 166 15.77 -4.18 -5.38
N ALA A 167 15.54 -3.20 -4.51
CA ALA A 167 16.46 -2.12 -4.24
C ALA A 167 17.38 -2.51 -3.08
N TYR A 168 18.60 -1.98 -3.07
CA TYR A 168 19.60 -2.29 -2.06
C TYR A 168 20.07 -1.06 -1.28
N LYS A 169 19.97 0.13 -1.88
CA LYS A 169 20.36 1.42 -1.31
C LYS A 169 19.73 2.57 -2.10
N GLY A 170 19.86 3.78 -1.61
CA GLY A 170 19.38 4.99 -2.29
C GLY A 170 17.88 5.21 -2.08
N GLY A 171 17.41 5.10 -0.85
CA GLY A 171 16.04 5.41 -0.46
C GLY A 171 15.67 6.86 -0.75
N TYR A 172 14.42 7.12 -1.12
CA TYR A 172 13.87 8.46 -1.21
C TYR A 172 13.27 8.86 0.13
N TYR A 173 13.92 9.80 0.83
CA TYR A 173 13.48 10.28 2.14
C TYR A 173 12.68 11.56 1.98
N MET A 174 11.34 11.46 2.04
CA MET A 174 10.43 12.59 1.86
C MET A 174 10.03 13.21 3.20
N GLY A 175 9.65 14.49 3.19
CA GLY A 175 9.32 15.24 4.40
C GLY A 175 7.97 14.87 5.03
N SER A 176 7.07 14.21 4.29
CA SER A 176 5.74 13.87 4.79
C SER A 176 5.15 12.62 4.13
N ILE A 177 4.21 11.97 4.82
CA ILE A 177 3.47 10.84 4.26
C ILE A 177 2.64 11.23 3.04
N GLU A 178 2.15 12.46 2.99
CA GLU A 178 1.42 13.00 1.84
C GLU A 178 2.30 13.03 0.59
N GLU A 179 3.57 13.44 0.73
CA GLU A 179 4.52 13.45 -0.38
C GLU A 179 4.78 12.03 -0.90
N TYR A 180 4.97 11.04 -0.02
CA TYR A 180 5.10 9.64 -0.43
C TYR A 180 3.89 9.17 -1.23
N ILE A 181 2.67 9.38 -0.72
CA ILE A 181 1.43 8.97 -1.38
C ILE A 181 1.29 9.61 -2.76
N ARG A 182 1.52 10.91 -2.87
CA ARG A 182 1.37 11.65 -4.13
C ARG A 182 2.45 11.29 -5.14
N CYS A 183 3.70 11.18 -4.71
CA CYS A 183 4.83 10.85 -5.57
C CYS A 183 4.68 9.43 -6.12
N ASN A 184 4.40 8.46 -5.25
CA ASN A 184 4.19 7.07 -5.65
C ASN A 184 3.03 6.94 -6.63
N ALA A 185 1.87 7.54 -6.34
CA ALA A 185 0.71 7.49 -7.22
C ALA A 185 0.99 8.09 -8.60
N ARG A 186 1.64 9.26 -8.68
CA ARG A 186 2.00 9.89 -9.96
C ARG A 186 3.01 9.04 -10.74
N THR A 187 3.98 8.46 -10.05
CA THR A 187 4.99 7.59 -10.67
C THR A 187 4.34 6.32 -11.21
N ALA A 188 3.48 5.67 -10.43
CA ALA A 188 2.73 4.49 -10.86
C ALA A 188 1.86 4.77 -12.09
N ILE A 189 1.14 5.89 -12.13
CA ILE A 189 0.34 6.31 -13.28
C ILE A 189 1.24 6.55 -14.50
N ARG A 190 2.39 7.20 -14.32
CA ARG A 190 3.35 7.45 -15.42
C ARG A 190 3.86 6.16 -16.02
N ILE A 191 4.24 5.20 -15.19
CA ILE A 191 4.68 3.85 -15.60
C ILE A 191 3.55 3.17 -16.39
N TYR A 192 2.34 3.18 -15.87
CA TYR A 192 1.18 2.57 -16.54
C TYR A 192 0.92 3.19 -17.91
N ARG A 193 0.93 4.53 -18.02
CA ARG A 193 0.69 5.24 -19.30
C ARG A 193 1.69 4.86 -20.37
N LYS A 194 2.95 4.64 -20.01
CA LYS A 194 4.01 4.20 -20.94
C LYS A 194 3.82 2.76 -21.42
N LEU A 195 3.13 1.94 -20.65
CA LEU A 195 2.98 0.50 -20.91
C LEU A 195 1.55 0.09 -21.24
N LYS A 196 0.61 1.03 -21.35
CA LYS A 196 -0.82 0.75 -21.55
C LYS A 196 -1.13 0.00 -22.86
N ASP A 197 -0.33 0.25 -23.91
CA ASP A 197 -0.53 -0.32 -25.23
C ASP A 197 0.14 -1.70 -25.41
N ILE A 198 0.90 -2.14 -24.41
CA ILE A 198 1.44 -3.50 -24.36
C ILE A 198 0.35 -4.44 -23.85
N ARG A 199 0.19 -5.61 -24.51
CA ARG A 199 -0.76 -6.64 -24.10
C ARG A 199 -0.62 -6.93 -22.58
N PRO A 200 -1.73 -7.04 -21.82
CA PRO A 200 -1.70 -7.32 -20.38
C PRO A 200 -1.35 -8.79 -20.10
N ASP A 201 -0.11 -9.14 -20.30
CA ASP A 201 0.47 -10.45 -20.07
C ASP A 201 1.64 -10.40 -19.06
N SER A 202 2.28 -11.54 -18.85
CA SER A 202 3.41 -11.67 -17.93
C SER A 202 4.56 -10.74 -18.24
N ARG A 203 4.82 -10.42 -19.51
CA ARG A 203 5.90 -9.50 -19.93
C ARG A 203 5.61 -8.08 -19.47
N ARG A 204 4.36 -7.62 -19.65
CA ARG A 204 3.93 -6.30 -19.18
C ARG A 204 3.98 -6.22 -17.68
N TYR A 205 3.46 -7.24 -16.96
CA TYR A 205 3.48 -7.29 -15.50
C TYR A 205 4.90 -7.30 -14.95
N PHE A 206 5.81 -8.06 -15.54
CA PHE A 206 7.23 -8.05 -15.21
C PHE A 206 7.83 -6.65 -15.37
N THR A 207 7.52 -5.97 -16.48
CA THR A 207 8.05 -4.62 -16.75
C THR A 207 7.52 -3.59 -15.74
N ILE A 208 6.23 -3.66 -15.38
CA ILE A 208 5.65 -2.80 -14.34
C ILE A 208 6.33 -3.08 -12.99
N ALA A 209 6.40 -4.34 -12.59
CA ALA A 209 6.95 -4.78 -11.30
C ALA A 209 8.41 -4.36 -11.10
N LYS A 210 9.21 -4.40 -12.15
CA LYS A 210 10.62 -3.96 -12.15
C LYS A 210 10.80 -2.49 -11.71
N PHE A 211 9.78 -1.66 -11.87
CA PHE A 211 9.81 -0.27 -11.42
C PHE A 211 9.05 -0.07 -10.11
N THR A 212 7.90 -0.73 -9.96
CA THR A 212 7.00 -0.48 -8.83
C THR A 212 7.44 -1.16 -7.54
N LEU A 213 8.05 -2.36 -7.61
CA LEU A 213 8.54 -3.05 -6.42
C LEU A 213 9.75 -2.33 -5.79
N PRO A 214 10.81 -1.94 -6.54
CA PRO A 214 11.88 -1.12 -5.97
C PRO A 214 11.40 0.24 -5.46
N LEU A 215 10.40 0.85 -6.12
CA LEU A 215 9.81 2.12 -5.65
C LEU A 215 9.08 1.97 -4.31
N ALA A 216 8.50 0.81 -4.02
CA ALA A 216 7.79 0.54 -2.79
C ALA A 216 8.72 0.25 -1.60
N GLN A 217 9.97 -0.08 -1.85
CA GLN A 217 11.02 -0.39 -0.89
C GLN A 217 11.72 0.87 -0.40
#